data_99a121f08e9b0302307161f729d7cfd3
#
_entry.id   99a121f08e9b0302307161f729d7cfd3
#
_cell.length_a   1.000
_cell.length_b   1.000
_cell.length_c   1.000
_cell.angle_alpha   90.00
_cell.angle_beta   90.00
_cell.angle_gamma   90.00
#
_symmetry.space_group_name_H-M   'P 1'
#
loop_
_entity.id
_entity.type
_entity.pdbx_description
1 polymer ?
#
loop_
_entity_poly.entity_id
_entity_poly.type
_entity_poly.pdbx_seq_one_letter_code
_entity_poly.pdbx_strand_id
1 'polypeptide(L)'
;MDIIIGRNLCSFRKANNFTQEQVAEYLGIKRSTYSNYELGEREMPFELLERVADLLGCDLSALMEEDEALVNEMMICSFRVDDLSAEDLEQIAAFKCIVKNYVKMNELLLV
;
A
#
# COMPACT_ATOMS: atom_id res chain seq x y z
N MET A 1 -16.40 -4.42 3.42
CA MET A 1 -15.33 -3.83 2.59
C MET A 1 -14.26 -3.15 3.43
N ASP A 2 -14.63 -2.37 4.44
CA ASP A 2 -13.65 -1.67 5.29
C ASP A 2 -12.72 -2.62 6.05
N ILE A 3 -13.25 -3.76 6.51
CA ILE A 3 -12.48 -4.78 7.21
C ILE A 3 -11.46 -5.42 6.27
N ILE A 4 -11.88 -5.68 5.02
CA ILE A 4 -11.00 -6.26 4.00
C ILE A 4 -9.87 -5.31 3.64
N ILE A 5 -10.20 -4.04 3.41
CA ILE A 5 -9.21 -3.00 3.12
C ILE A 5 -8.23 -2.87 4.29
N GLY A 6 -8.75 -2.83 5.52
CA GLY A 6 -7.91 -2.71 6.72
C GLY A 6 -6.96 -3.88 6.87
N ARG A 7 -7.43 -5.11 6.66
CA ARG A 7 -6.59 -6.30 6.70
C ARG A 7 -5.47 -6.23 5.66
N ASN A 8 -5.83 -5.85 4.43
CA ASN A 8 -4.87 -5.77 3.33
C ASN A 8 -3.86 -4.64 3.56
N LEU A 9 -4.30 -3.49 4.08
CA LEU A 9 -3.40 -2.40 4.47
C LEU A 9 -2.35 -2.90 5.46
N CYS A 10 -2.78 -3.61 6.49
CA CYS A 10 -1.88 -4.15 7.50
C CYS A 10 -0.86 -5.12 6.88
N SER A 11 -1.33 -6.01 6.02
CA SER A 11 -0.49 -7.02 5.37
C SER A 11 0.56 -6.36 4.47
N PHE A 12 0.16 -5.42 3.60
CA PHE A 12 1.09 -4.73 2.72
C PHE A 12 2.05 -3.83 3.50
N ARG A 13 1.58 -3.17 4.56
CA ARG A 13 2.44 -2.37 5.42
C ARG A 13 3.55 -3.21 6.05
N LYS A 14 3.20 -4.34 6.63
CA LYS A 14 4.17 -5.25 7.26
C LYS A 14 5.15 -5.82 6.24
N ALA A 15 4.66 -6.15 5.04
CA ALA A 15 5.50 -6.67 3.97
C ALA A 15 6.56 -5.65 3.53
N ASN A 16 6.27 -4.36 3.65
CA ASN A 16 7.21 -3.29 3.33
C ASN A 16 8.02 -2.81 4.54
N ASN A 17 7.84 -3.43 5.71
CA ASN A 17 8.53 -3.07 6.94
C ASN A 17 8.26 -1.66 7.43
N PHE A 18 7.07 -1.13 7.17
CA PHE A 18 6.65 0.17 7.67
C PHE A 18 5.89 0.03 8.98
N THR A 19 6.06 1.02 9.87
CA THR A 19 5.24 1.13 11.07
C THR A 19 3.97 1.90 10.76
N GLN A 20 2.94 1.75 11.62
CA GLN A 20 1.72 2.54 11.49
C GLN A 20 2.02 4.04 11.57
N GLU A 21 2.95 4.42 12.42
CA GLU A 21 3.34 5.82 12.59
C GLU A 21 3.96 6.39 11.31
N GLN A 22 4.82 5.62 10.64
CA GLN A 22 5.43 6.04 9.38
C GLN A 22 4.38 6.27 8.29
N VAL A 23 3.43 5.36 8.16
CA VAL A 23 2.37 5.48 7.16
C VAL A 23 1.44 6.65 7.48
N ALA A 24 1.07 6.81 8.75
CA ALA A 24 0.23 7.92 9.20
C ALA A 24 0.90 9.27 8.92
N GLU A 25 2.20 9.37 9.20
CA GLU A 25 2.97 10.58 8.91
C GLU A 25 2.98 10.90 7.41
N TYR A 26 3.20 9.89 6.58
CA TYR A 26 3.15 10.06 5.13
C TYR A 26 1.79 10.58 4.66
N LEU A 27 0.72 10.05 5.24
CA LEU A 27 -0.65 10.46 4.89
C LEU A 27 -1.07 11.79 5.51
N GLY A 28 -0.29 12.31 6.47
CA GLY A 28 -0.63 13.54 7.16
C GLY A 28 -1.78 13.41 8.15
N ILE A 29 -1.96 12.22 8.73
CA ILE A 29 -3.02 11.92 9.69
C ILE A 29 -2.42 11.41 11.00
N LYS A 30 -3.25 11.32 12.03
CA LYS A 30 -2.83 10.77 13.31
C LYS A 30 -2.69 9.24 13.23
N ARG A 31 -1.74 8.69 13.99
CA ARG A 31 -1.56 7.25 14.08
C ARG A 31 -2.84 6.54 14.52
N SER A 32 -3.57 7.11 15.48
CA SER A 32 -4.83 6.53 15.96
C SER A 32 -5.88 6.45 14.85
N THR A 33 -5.94 7.46 13.99
CA THR A 33 -6.84 7.48 12.83
C THR A 33 -6.46 6.38 11.85
N TYR A 34 -5.17 6.25 11.54
CA TYR A 34 -4.69 5.20 10.64
C TYR A 34 -4.95 3.81 11.23
N SER A 35 -4.71 3.63 12.54
CA SER A 35 -4.98 2.37 13.21
C SER A 35 -6.45 1.95 13.07
N ASN A 36 -7.37 2.90 13.16
CA ASN A 36 -8.79 2.63 12.97
C ASN A 36 -9.10 2.17 11.54
N TYR A 37 -8.38 2.66 10.56
CA TYR A 37 -8.51 2.18 9.18
C TYR A 37 -8.06 0.72 9.06
N GLU A 38 -6.95 0.34 9.68
CA GLU A 38 -6.46 -1.06 9.65
C GLU A 38 -7.42 -2.01 10.38
N LEU A 39 -8.08 -1.52 11.42
CA LEU A 39 -9.05 -2.32 12.17
C LEU A 39 -10.42 -2.41 11.48
N GLY A 40 -10.64 -1.64 10.43
CA GLY A 40 -11.93 -1.60 9.74
C GLY A 40 -13.01 -0.85 10.48
N GLU A 41 -12.65 -0.04 11.48
CA GLU A 41 -13.59 0.75 12.27
C GLU A 41 -14.01 2.05 11.60
N ARG A 42 -13.22 2.51 10.62
CA ARG A 42 -13.51 3.73 9.85
C ARG A 42 -13.24 3.46 8.37
N GLU A 43 -14.05 4.10 7.53
CA GLU A 43 -13.85 4.06 6.08
C GLU A 43 -12.73 5.01 5.69
N MET A 44 -11.74 4.50 4.96
CA MET A 44 -10.64 5.32 4.47
C MET A 44 -11.07 6.10 3.23
N PRO A 45 -10.88 7.44 3.22
CA PRO A 45 -11.18 8.23 2.03
C PRO A 45 -10.39 7.77 0.81
N PHE A 46 -10.98 7.89 -0.37
CA PHE A 46 -10.37 7.43 -1.62
C PHE A 46 -9.01 8.08 -1.88
N GLU A 47 -8.88 9.38 -1.58
CA GLU A 47 -7.60 10.08 -1.76
C GLU A 47 -6.48 9.47 -0.92
N LEU A 48 -6.78 9.09 0.31
CA LEU A 48 -5.80 8.44 1.18
C LEU A 48 -5.50 7.03 0.70
N LEU A 49 -6.49 6.31 0.17
CA LEU A 49 -6.29 4.99 -0.41
C LEU A 49 -5.32 5.04 -1.58
N GLU A 50 -5.47 6.01 -2.48
CA GLU A 50 -4.56 6.18 -3.60
C GLU A 50 -3.13 6.44 -3.13
N ARG A 51 -2.97 7.34 -2.16
CA ARG A 51 -1.65 7.70 -1.64
C ARG A 51 -0.97 6.53 -0.95
N VAL A 52 -1.72 5.79 -0.13
CA VAL A 52 -1.15 4.63 0.57
C VAL A 52 -0.83 3.50 -0.41
N ALA A 53 -1.64 3.32 -1.44
CA ALA A 53 -1.36 2.32 -2.48
C ALA A 53 -0.03 2.61 -3.19
N ASP A 54 0.22 3.89 -3.49
CA ASP A 54 1.49 4.30 -4.09
C ASP A 54 2.67 4.05 -3.15
N LEU A 55 2.53 4.33 -1.87
CA LEU A 55 3.57 4.06 -0.89
C LEU A 55 3.85 2.55 -0.76
N LEU A 56 2.80 1.74 -0.74
CA LEU A 56 2.91 0.30 -0.59
C LEU A 56 3.30 -0.41 -1.89
N GLY A 57 3.24 0.29 -3.03
CA GLY A 57 3.60 -0.28 -4.32
C GLY A 57 2.56 -1.26 -4.86
N CYS A 58 1.29 -1.06 -4.54
CA CYS A 58 0.20 -1.92 -5.00
C CYS A 58 -0.90 -1.10 -5.67
N ASP A 59 -1.82 -1.80 -6.34
CA ASP A 59 -3.00 -1.19 -6.91
C ASP A 59 -4.14 -1.12 -5.89
N LEU A 60 -5.10 -0.23 -6.12
CA LEU A 60 -6.30 -0.16 -5.31
C LEU A 60 -7.05 -1.51 -5.29
N SER A 61 -7.07 -2.21 -6.43
CA SER A 61 -7.69 -3.53 -6.50
C SER A 61 -7.05 -4.54 -5.54
N ALA A 62 -5.74 -4.45 -5.31
CA ALA A 62 -5.06 -5.33 -4.36
C ALA A 62 -5.51 -5.06 -2.93
N LEU A 63 -5.77 -3.79 -2.58
CA LEU A 63 -6.27 -3.44 -1.26
C LEU A 63 -7.71 -3.90 -1.04
N MET A 64 -8.48 -4.09 -2.11
CA MET A 64 -9.88 -4.50 -2.04
C MET A 64 -10.06 -6.01 -2.24
N GLU A 65 -8.98 -6.76 -2.46
CA GLU A 65 -9.05 -8.19 -2.75
C GLU A 65 -9.44 -9.00 -1.52
N GLU A 66 -10.47 -9.81 -1.63
CA GLU A 66 -10.96 -10.66 -0.54
C GLU A 66 -10.14 -11.94 -0.38
N ASP A 67 -9.57 -12.45 -1.46
CA ASP A 67 -8.81 -13.69 -1.47
C ASP A 67 -7.40 -13.47 -0.92
N GLU A 68 -7.11 -14.02 0.25
CA GLU A 68 -5.81 -13.88 0.89
C GLU A 68 -4.66 -14.46 0.05
N ALA A 69 -4.92 -15.53 -0.69
CA ALA A 69 -3.90 -16.14 -1.55
C ALA A 69 -3.51 -15.19 -2.67
N LEU A 70 -4.49 -14.50 -3.29
CA LEU A 70 -4.21 -13.50 -4.31
C LEU A 70 -3.48 -12.29 -3.73
N VAL A 71 -3.85 -11.85 -2.53
CA VAL A 71 -3.17 -10.77 -1.84
C VAL A 71 -1.70 -11.12 -1.61
N ASN A 72 -1.41 -12.35 -1.18
CA ASN A 72 -0.05 -12.81 -0.97
C ASN A 72 0.76 -12.83 -2.28
N GLU A 73 0.15 -13.26 -3.39
CA GLU A 73 0.80 -13.20 -4.69
C GLU A 73 1.12 -11.77 -5.10
N MET A 74 0.19 -10.86 -4.90
CA MET A 74 0.38 -9.44 -5.18
C MET A 74 1.49 -8.84 -4.33
N MET A 75 1.60 -9.24 -3.06
CA MET A 75 2.69 -8.79 -2.18
C MET A 75 4.05 -9.26 -2.64
N ILE A 76 4.16 -10.50 -3.14
CA ILE A 76 5.41 -11.03 -3.68
C ILE A 76 5.85 -10.21 -4.90
N CYS A 77 4.90 -9.77 -5.71
CA CYS A 77 5.17 -8.95 -6.88
C CYS A 77 5.43 -7.48 -6.53
N SER A 78 5.13 -7.05 -5.30
CA SER A 78 5.40 -5.69 -4.86
C SER A 78 6.89 -5.44 -4.78
N PHE A 79 7.32 -4.31 -5.34
CA PHE A 79 8.73 -3.91 -5.29
C PHE A 79 9.12 -3.56 -3.85
N ARG A 80 10.18 -4.21 -3.33
CA ARG A 80 10.76 -3.90 -2.04
C ARG A 80 11.99 -3.02 -2.23
N VAL A 81 12.03 -1.93 -1.49
CA VAL A 81 13.16 -0.99 -1.52
C VAL A 81 13.91 -1.17 -0.19
N ASP A 82 14.63 -2.30 -0.06
CA ASP A 82 15.29 -2.65 1.20
C ASP A 82 16.47 -1.75 1.53
N ASP A 83 17.10 -1.15 0.51
CA ASP A 83 18.31 -0.34 0.66
C ASP A 83 18.03 1.16 0.83
N LEU A 84 16.77 1.59 0.75
CA LEU A 84 16.44 2.99 0.90
C LEU A 84 16.09 3.32 2.34
N SER A 85 16.58 4.47 2.79
CA SER A 85 16.24 4.98 4.12
C SER A 85 14.75 5.28 4.21
N ALA A 86 14.12 4.85 5.31
CA ALA A 86 12.70 5.13 5.56
C ALA A 86 12.44 6.62 5.86
N GLU A 87 13.46 7.45 5.86
CA GLU A 87 13.34 8.87 6.15
C GLU A 87 12.62 9.65 5.05
N ASP A 88 12.60 9.14 3.82
CA ASP A 88 11.92 9.83 2.72
C ASP A 88 10.85 8.95 2.08
N LEU A 89 9.73 8.85 2.76
CA LEU A 89 8.60 8.04 2.30
C LEU A 89 8.00 8.57 0.99
N GLU A 90 8.07 9.88 0.74
CA GLU A 90 7.54 10.46 -0.49
C GLU A 90 8.34 10.02 -1.71
N GLN A 91 9.68 9.98 -1.60
CA GLN A 91 10.53 9.48 -2.68
C GLN A 91 10.32 7.98 -2.91
N ILE A 92 10.17 7.21 -1.83
CA ILE A 92 9.88 5.78 -1.93
C ILE A 92 8.54 5.56 -2.66
N ALA A 93 7.51 6.31 -2.29
CA ALA A 93 6.20 6.22 -2.92
C ALA A 93 6.26 6.57 -4.40
N ALA A 94 6.96 7.64 -4.75
CA ALA A 94 7.12 8.05 -6.14
C ALA A 94 7.85 6.99 -6.95
N PHE A 95 8.92 6.41 -6.41
CA PHE A 95 9.68 5.36 -7.09
C PHE A 95 8.83 4.11 -7.30
N LYS A 96 8.10 3.67 -6.27
CA LYS A 96 7.21 2.50 -6.38
C LYS A 96 6.08 2.73 -7.37
N CYS A 97 5.55 3.94 -7.43
CA CYS A 97 4.52 4.29 -8.40
C CYS A 97 5.05 4.16 -9.84
N ILE A 98 6.27 4.63 -10.10
CA ILE A 98 6.91 4.51 -11.41
C ILE A 98 7.10 3.04 -11.78
N VAL A 99 7.61 2.23 -10.85
CA VAL A 99 7.82 0.79 -11.09
C VAL A 99 6.49 0.08 -11.36
N LYS A 100 5.46 0.39 -10.57
CA LYS A 100 4.13 -0.18 -10.76
C LYS A 100 3.58 0.13 -12.14
N ASN A 101 3.68 1.37 -12.59
CA ASN A 101 3.22 1.78 -13.91
C ASN A 101 4.01 1.12 -15.03
N TYR A 102 5.32 0.97 -14.84
CA TYR A 102 6.17 0.28 -15.81
C TYR A 102 5.75 -1.19 -15.97
N VAL A 103 5.52 -1.88 -14.87
CA VAL A 103 5.06 -3.29 -14.88
C VAL A 103 3.71 -3.41 -15.59
N LYS A 104 2.76 -2.50 -15.30
CA LYS A 104 1.47 -2.48 -15.98
C LYS A 104 1.61 -2.28 -17.47
N MET A 105 2.46 -1.35 -17.90
CA MET A 105 2.70 -1.11 -19.33
C MET A 105 3.28 -2.34 -20.00
N ASN A 106 4.21 -3.03 -19.35
CA ASN A 106 4.77 -4.27 -19.89
C ASN A 106 3.71 -5.36 -20.05
N GLU A 107 2.83 -5.52 -19.06
CA GLU A 107 1.74 -6.48 -19.13
C GLU A 107 0.79 -6.17 -20.28
N LEU A 108 0.48 -4.90 -20.50
CA LEU A 108 -0.37 -4.48 -21.62
C LEU A 108 0.29 -4.72 -22.98
N LEU A 109 1.62 -4.60 -23.07
CA LEU A 109 2.36 -4.83 -24.29
C LEU A 109 2.52 -6.33 -24.61
N LEU A 110 2.47 -7.18 -23.61
CA LEU A 110 2.59 -8.64 -23.78
C LEU A 110 1.26 -9.31 -24.16
N VAL A 111 0.17 -8.59 -24.08
CA VAL A 111 -1.13 -9.06 -24.51
C VAL A 111 -1.34 -8.70 -25.98
#